data_de2fc6a64cabec597e7bab0e8ec0b727
#
_entry.id   de2fc6a64cabec597e7bab0e8ec0b727
#
_cell.length_a   1.000
_cell.length_b   1.000
_cell.length_c   1.000
_cell.angle_alpha   90.00
_cell.angle_beta   90.00
_cell.angle_gamma   90.00
#
_symmetry.space_group_name_H-M   'P 1'
#
loop_
_entity.id
_entity.type
_entity.pdbx_description
1 polymer ?
#
loop_
_entity_poly.entity_id
_entity_poly.type
_entity_poly.pdbx_seq_one_letter_code
_entity_poly.pdbx_strand_id
1 'polypeptide(L)'
;MPVFDQQETRKPPISQIGAVVWLKTNLFSSWINSILTFASLYLLYIMIPPLLDWMIFDASFSFGTVNFFGFEIKFSEEMATNDNCGRVGACWPYIYEKLYMYTYGFYPRTETWRPNTVFVLTGLLFVIIPLVKNYKYKNRVTLSLIILYPLISYVLIAGGFGILAPVPTDQWGGLLLTLIIASVGIIVSFPIGVLLALGRQSNLRIIKLFSTLFIEFIRAVPLITILFMASFVLPLFLESGNYFDKLLRALIGIALFQAAYFAEVVRGGLQAIPRGQYEAADAIGLSYFQKNVLIILPQALKISIPNIVGSSISLFKDTTLVLIIGLFDMLAMVNLTSNDPYWLGREPEGFVFVTMVMWAILYTICLLYTSDAADEGLGVDLGGRRI
;
A
#
# COMPACT_ATOMS: atom_id res chain seq x y z
N MET A 1 -47.46 -30.51 -10.53
CA MET A 1 -46.41 -29.95 -9.63
C MET A 1 -46.92 -28.61 -9.15
N PRO A 2 -47.04 -28.37 -7.82
CA PRO A 2 -47.49 -27.07 -7.35
C PRO A 2 -46.41 -26.03 -7.69
N VAL A 3 -46.82 -25.00 -8.44
CA VAL A 3 -46.00 -23.79 -8.73
C VAL A 3 -45.90 -23.06 -7.37
N PHE A 4 -44.73 -23.04 -6.77
CA PHE A 4 -44.47 -22.17 -5.63
C PHE A 4 -44.40 -20.74 -6.12
N ASP A 5 -45.47 -19.98 -5.86
CA ASP A 5 -45.50 -18.53 -6.04
C ASP A 5 -44.49 -17.94 -5.08
N GLN A 6 -43.41 -17.35 -5.61
CA GLN A 6 -42.46 -16.60 -4.78
C GLN A 6 -43.19 -15.37 -4.22
N GLN A 7 -43.49 -15.40 -2.92
CA GLN A 7 -44.01 -14.20 -2.26
C GLN A 7 -42.96 -13.07 -2.40
N GLU A 8 -43.40 -11.95 -2.92
CA GLU A 8 -42.58 -10.72 -2.95
C GLU A 8 -42.04 -10.44 -1.54
N THR A 9 -40.72 -10.26 -1.44
CA THR A 9 -40.07 -9.90 -0.18
C THR A 9 -40.64 -8.57 0.31
N ARG A 10 -41.48 -8.62 1.33
CA ARG A 10 -42.06 -7.41 1.95
C ARG A 10 -40.91 -6.57 2.51
N LYS A 11 -40.90 -5.28 2.16
CA LYS A 11 -39.95 -4.32 2.76
C LYS A 11 -40.08 -4.40 4.29
N PRO A 12 -38.96 -4.43 5.02
CA PRO A 12 -39.03 -4.47 6.49
C PRO A 12 -39.82 -3.27 7.02
N PRO A 13 -40.57 -3.44 8.14
CA PRO A 13 -41.38 -2.36 8.72
C PRO A 13 -40.51 -1.14 9.02
N ILE A 14 -41.06 0.06 8.88
CA ILE A 14 -40.40 1.35 9.10
C ILE A 14 -39.77 1.43 10.53
N SER A 15 -40.36 0.74 11.50
CA SER A 15 -39.83 0.59 12.86
C SER A 15 -38.50 -0.18 12.95
N GLN A 16 -38.08 -0.86 11.88
CA GLN A 16 -36.81 -1.62 11.79
C GLN A 16 -35.79 -0.96 10.87
N ILE A 17 -36.13 0.19 10.27
CA ILE A 17 -35.27 0.91 9.33
C ILE A 17 -35.09 2.35 9.87
N GLY A 18 -33.88 2.83 9.92
CA GLY A 18 -33.57 4.23 10.23
C GLY A 18 -32.41 4.38 11.21
N ALA A 19 -31.89 5.62 11.30
CA ALA A 19 -30.74 5.93 12.14
C ALA A 19 -30.96 5.60 13.63
N VAL A 20 -32.18 5.84 14.15
CA VAL A 20 -32.51 5.55 15.55
C VAL A 20 -32.46 4.07 15.87
N VAL A 21 -32.98 3.23 14.96
CA VAL A 21 -32.93 1.77 15.16
C VAL A 21 -31.51 1.28 15.05
N TRP A 22 -30.74 1.79 14.08
CA TRP A 22 -29.34 1.46 13.92
C TRP A 22 -28.52 1.83 15.18
N LEU A 23 -28.72 3.03 15.73
CA LEU A 23 -28.08 3.46 16.97
C LEU A 23 -28.43 2.53 18.14
N LYS A 24 -29.72 2.22 18.31
CA LYS A 24 -30.19 1.34 19.39
C LYS A 24 -29.62 -0.07 19.26
N THR A 25 -29.57 -0.63 18.06
CA THR A 25 -29.12 -2.01 17.87
C THR A 25 -27.62 -2.14 17.90
N ASN A 26 -26.84 -1.14 17.45
CA ASN A 26 -25.39 -1.24 17.35
C ASN A 26 -24.65 -0.57 18.52
N LEU A 27 -25.15 0.56 19.03
CA LEU A 27 -24.47 1.32 20.08
C LEU A 27 -25.09 1.12 21.48
N PHE A 28 -26.40 0.87 21.55
CA PHE A 28 -27.14 0.79 22.82
C PHE A 28 -27.89 -0.54 22.96
N SER A 29 -27.37 -1.63 22.38
CA SER A 29 -28.00 -2.95 22.40
C SER A 29 -27.98 -3.63 23.78
N SER A 30 -27.02 -3.27 24.64
CA SER A 30 -26.89 -3.75 26.02
C SER A 30 -26.34 -2.66 26.93
N TRP A 31 -26.44 -2.85 28.26
CA TRP A 31 -25.86 -1.92 29.21
C TRP A 31 -24.35 -1.77 29.08
N ILE A 32 -23.64 -2.85 28.76
CA ILE A 32 -22.19 -2.83 28.50
C ILE A 32 -21.88 -2.02 27.25
N ASN A 33 -22.59 -2.24 26.15
CA ASN A 33 -22.41 -1.50 24.92
C ASN A 33 -22.73 0.00 25.12
N SER A 34 -23.72 0.32 25.94
CA SER A 34 -24.04 1.72 26.29
C SER A 34 -22.90 2.39 27.05
N ILE A 35 -22.30 1.71 28.05
CA ILE A 35 -21.13 2.24 28.77
C ILE A 35 -19.96 2.44 27.83
N LEU A 36 -19.65 1.44 26.99
CA LEU A 36 -18.56 1.55 26.00
C LEU A 36 -18.81 2.70 25.02
N THR A 37 -20.03 2.88 24.56
CA THR A 37 -20.40 4.01 23.68
C THR A 37 -20.17 5.35 24.36
N PHE A 38 -20.65 5.55 25.59
CA PHE A 38 -20.42 6.79 26.32
C PHE A 38 -18.95 7.01 26.64
N ALA A 39 -18.20 5.97 27.02
CA ALA A 39 -16.77 6.07 27.25
C ALA A 39 -16.01 6.47 25.97
N SER A 40 -16.37 5.88 24.82
CA SER A 40 -15.78 6.24 23.53
C SER A 40 -16.10 7.67 23.12
N LEU A 41 -17.35 8.10 23.27
CA LEU A 41 -17.76 9.47 22.99
C LEU A 41 -17.05 10.49 23.89
N TYR A 42 -16.90 10.18 25.17
CA TYR A 42 -16.17 11.01 26.12
C TYR A 42 -14.69 11.14 25.74
N LEU A 43 -14.05 10.02 25.33
CA LEU A 43 -12.68 10.02 24.87
C LEU A 43 -12.51 10.85 23.60
N LEU A 44 -13.42 10.70 22.63
CA LEU A 44 -13.44 11.52 21.42
C LEU A 44 -13.63 13.00 21.73
N TYR A 45 -14.51 13.34 22.68
CA TYR A 45 -14.76 14.71 23.12
C TYR A 45 -13.53 15.36 23.77
N ILE A 46 -12.70 14.58 24.47
CA ILE A 46 -11.45 15.09 25.07
C ILE A 46 -10.34 15.22 24.02
N MET A 47 -10.26 14.30 23.06
CA MET A 47 -9.14 14.24 22.12
C MET A 47 -9.33 15.12 20.88
N ILE A 48 -10.55 15.15 20.32
CA ILE A 48 -10.79 15.82 19.04
C ILE A 48 -10.67 17.34 19.14
N PRO A 49 -11.31 18.05 20.10
CA PRO A 49 -11.25 19.51 20.14
C PRO A 49 -9.81 20.05 20.25
N PRO A 50 -8.96 19.61 21.20
CA PRO A 50 -7.60 20.12 21.29
C PRO A 50 -6.77 19.84 20.03
N LEU A 51 -7.03 18.71 19.35
CA LEU A 51 -6.37 18.40 18.10
C LEU A 51 -6.81 19.35 16.98
N LEU A 52 -8.09 19.65 16.87
CA LEU A 52 -8.63 20.61 15.91
C LEU A 52 -8.15 22.04 16.20
N ASP A 53 -8.13 22.43 17.48
CA ASP A 53 -7.60 23.73 17.90
C ASP A 53 -6.15 23.86 17.43
N TRP A 54 -5.30 22.87 17.74
CA TRP A 54 -3.90 22.86 17.33
C TRP A 54 -3.72 22.82 15.82
N MET A 55 -4.48 22.00 15.08
CA MET A 55 -4.30 21.80 13.64
C MET A 55 -4.89 22.90 12.78
N ILE A 56 -5.98 23.56 13.23
CA ILE A 56 -6.80 24.44 12.39
C ILE A 56 -6.98 25.80 13.01
N PHE A 57 -7.51 25.89 14.26
CA PHE A 57 -7.95 27.16 14.83
C PHE A 57 -6.78 28.02 15.32
N ASP A 58 -5.80 27.42 15.97
CA ASP A 58 -4.60 28.12 16.45
C ASP A 58 -3.43 28.01 15.47
N ALA A 59 -3.63 27.31 14.34
CA ALA A 59 -2.58 27.04 13.37
C ALA A 59 -2.23 28.28 12.53
N SER A 60 -0.94 28.38 12.15
CA SER A 60 -0.46 29.38 11.20
C SER A 60 -0.51 28.83 9.77
N PHE A 61 -1.13 29.63 8.86
CA PHE A 61 -1.23 29.34 7.41
C PHE A 61 -0.56 30.42 6.57
N SER A 62 0.41 31.16 7.12
CA SER A 62 1.09 32.25 6.44
C SER A 62 2.17 31.73 5.49
N PHE A 63 1.74 31.25 4.31
CA PHE A 63 2.62 30.63 3.30
C PHE A 63 3.39 31.63 2.42
N GLY A 64 3.14 32.93 2.54
CA GLY A 64 3.68 33.92 1.61
C GLY A 64 3.06 33.78 0.22
N THR A 65 3.88 33.89 -0.82
CA THR A 65 3.49 33.66 -2.21
C THR A 65 3.82 32.22 -2.61
N VAL A 66 2.81 31.46 -2.97
CA VAL A 66 2.94 30.05 -3.37
C VAL A 66 2.79 29.92 -4.89
N ASN A 67 3.75 29.30 -5.55
CA ASN A 67 3.69 28.96 -6.96
C ASN A 67 3.06 27.57 -7.14
N PHE A 68 1.86 27.51 -7.73
CA PHE A 68 1.17 26.27 -8.01
C PHE A 68 0.92 26.14 -9.53
N PHE A 69 1.60 25.19 -10.17
CA PHE A 69 1.55 24.97 -11.64
C PHE A 69 1.75 26.24 -12.49
N GLY A 70 2.63 27.15 -12.05
CA GLY A 70 2.92 28.40 -12.76
C GLY A 70 1.99 29.57 -12.40
N PHE A 71 1.02 29.36 -11.50
CA PHE A 71 0.19 30.43 -10.94
C PHE A 71 0.75 30.85 -9.59
N GLU A 72 1.00 32.16 -9.43
CA GLU A 72 1.38 32.73 -8.14
C GLU A 72 0.13 33.05 -7.32
N ILE A 73 -0.05 32.34 -6.20
CA ILE A 73 -1.14 32.59 -5.25
C ILE A 73 -0.54 33.19 -4.00
N LYS A 74 -0.90 34.45 -3.72
CA LYS A 74 -0.46 35.15 -2.51
C LYS A 74 -1.40 34.81 -1.35
N PHE A 75 -0.91 34.09 -0.36
CA PHE A 75 -1.65 33.74 0.88
C PHE A 75 -1.40 34.75 2.00
N SER A 76 -0.17 35.32 2.07
CA SER A 76 0.20 36.33 3.07
C SER A 76 1.29 37.23 2.48
N GLU A 77 1.63 38.33 3.16
CA GLU A 77 2.70 39.23 2.71
C GLU A 77 4.07 38.58 2.79
N GLU A 78 4.31 37.84 3.88
CA GLU A 78 5.54 37.10 4.10
C GLU A 78 5.24 35.67 4.54
N MET A 79 6.16 34.76 4.26
CA MET A 79 6.12 33.40 4.78
C MET A 79 6.47 33.44 6.28
N ALA A 80 5.67 32.73 7.11
CA ALA A 80 5.98 32.66 8.53
C ALA A 80 7.32 31.93 8.75
N THR A 81 8.09 32.48 9.67
CA THR A 81 9.28 31.82 10.25
C THR A 81 8.91 31.10 11.53
N ASN A 82 9.83 30.29 12.07
CA ASN A 82 9.58 29.58 13.33
C ASN A 82 9.25 30.51 14.50
N ASP A 83 9.83 31.72 14.51
CA ASP A 83 9.60 32.72 15.55
C ASP A 83 8.22 33.36 15.42
N ASN A 84 7.72 33.55 14.19
CA ASN A 84 6.43 34.14 13.89
C ASN A 84 5.27 33.13 13.86
N CYS A 85 5.58 31.85 13.72
CA CYS A 85 4.62 30.79 13.92
C CYS A 85 4.32 30.64 15.41
N GLY A 86 3.08 30.89 15.83
CA GLY A 86 2.67 30.77 17.22
C GLY A 86 3.18 29.49 17.88
N ARG A 87 3.39 29.54 19.21
CA ARG A 87 3.88 28.37 19.97
C ARG A 87 2.78 27.37 20.30
N VAL A 88 1.53 27.75 20.15
CA VAL A 88 0.36 26.96 20.58
C VAL A 88 -0.19 26.10 19.45
N GLY A 89 -0.26 26.63 18.23
CA GLY A 89 -0.82 25.95 17.05
C GLY A 89 0.22 25.41 16.09
N ALA A 90 -0.25 24.58 15.14
CA ALA A 90 0.60 24.01 14.09
C ALA A 90 1.13 25.08 13.14
N CYS A 91 2.37 24.91 12.71
CA CYS A 91 3.04 25.77 11.74
C CYS A 91 3.09 25.08 10.36
N TRP A 92 2.05 25.24 9.55
CA TRP A 92 1.97 24.63 8.24
C TRP A 92 2.97 25.17 7.20
N PRO A 93 3.45 26.44 7.26
CA PRO A 93 4.54 26.93 6.42
C PRO A 93 5.81 26.08 6.47
N TYR A 94 6.13 25.48 7.64
CA TYR A 94 7.21 24.51 7.77
C TYR A 94 7.05 23.34 6.79
N ILE A 95 5.84 22.77 6.71
CA ILE A 95 5.56 21.65 5.80
C ILE A 95 5.73 22.09 4.34
N TYR A 96 5.27 23.29 3.98
CA TYR A 96 5.42 23.82 2.63
C TYR A 96 6.90 23.97 2.24
N GLU A 97 7.74 24.52 3.13
CA GLU A 97 9.17 24.66 2.89
C GLU A 97 9.85 23.30 2.72
N LYS A 98 9.48 22.32 3.54
CA LYS A 98 10.07 20.97 3.52
C LYS A 98 9.39 20.00 2.56
N LEU A 99 8.31 20.41 1.88
CA LEU A 99 7.51 19.56 0.98
C LEU A 99 8.36 18.86 -0.09
N TYR A 100 9.36 19.56 -0.60
CA TYR A 100 10.31 19.01 -1.56
C TYR A 100 11.03 17.77 -0.98
N MET A 101 11.56 17.90 0.23
CA MET A 101 12.27 16.79 0.91
C MET A 101 11.33 15.64 1.24
N TYR A 102 10.11 15.93 1.70
CA TYR A 102 9.09 14.91 1.97
C TYR A 102 8.66 14.14 0.72
N THR A 103 8.72 14.80 -0.45
CA THR A 103 8.28 14.17 -1.71
C THR A 103 9.42 13.44 -2.41
N TYR A 104 10.59 14.07 -2.56
CA TYR A 104 11.69 13.59 -3.42
C TYR A 104 12.96 13.23 -2.66
N GLY A 105 13.07 13.58 -1.38
CA GLY A 105 14.30 13.45 -0.62
C GLY A 105 15.39 14.38 -1.12
N PHE A 106 16.52 13.80 -1.50
CA PHE A 106 17.69 14.52 -2.03
C PHE A 106 17.78 14.50 -3.57
N TYR A 107 16.73 14.10 -4.24
CA TYR A 107 16.69 14.02 -5.70
C TYR A 107 16.99 15.41 -6.32
N PRO A 108 17.79 15.51 -7.42
CA PRO A 108 18.15 16.81 -7.99
C PRO A 108 16.95 17.63 -8.43
N ARG A 109 16.88 18.90 -8.02
CA ARG A 109 15.75 19.78 -8.35
C ARG A 109 15.52 19.98 -9.85
N THR A 110 16.59 19.97 -10.65
CA THR A 110 16.54 20.09 -12.11
C THR A 110 15.89 18.90 -12.80
N GLU A 111 15.86 17.75 -12.13
CA GLU A 111 15.42 16.48 -12.68
C GLU A 111 14.08 15.97 -12.10
N THR A 112 13.42 16.79 -11.28
CA THR A 112 12.14 16.41 -10.63
C THR A 112 11.01 16.12 -11.61
N TRP A 113 11.10 16.60 -12.84
CA TRP A 113 10.14 16.25 -13.88
C TRP A 113 10.04 14.73 -14.11
N ARG A 114 11.12 13.96 -13.85
CA ARG A 114 11.17 12.51 -14.02
C ARG A 114 10.27 11.78 -13.01
N PRO A 115 10.48 11.93 -11.68
CA PRO A 115 9.57 11.33 -10.70
C PRO A 115 8.15 11.87 -10.82
N ASN A 116 7.94 13.15 -11.20
CA ASN A 116 6.61 13.69 -11.46
C ASN A 116 5.91 12.97 -12.61
N THR A 117 6.64 12.71 -13.71
CA THR A 117 6.11 11.92 -14.82
C THR A 117 5.69 10.52 -14.36
N VAL A 118 6.50 9.87 -13.51
CA VAL A 118 6.16 8.56 -12.94
C VAL A 118 4.91 8.64 -12.05
N PHE A 119 4.78 9.66 -11.20
CA PHE A 119 3.58 9.85 -10.36
C PHE A 119 2.33 10.07 -11.21
N VAL A 120 2.40 10.90 -12.25
CA VAL A 120 1.28 11.13 -13.19
C VAL A 120 0.92 9.84 -13.92
N LEU A 121 1.90 9.11 -14.44
CA LEU A 121 1.65 7.83 -15.10
C LEU A 121 1.02 6.82 -14.14
N THR A 122 1.46 6.75 -12.89
CA THR A 122 0.85 5.90 -11.85
C THR A 122 -0.62 6.27 -11.66
N GLY A 123 -0.93 7.55 -11.45
CA GLY A 123 -2.30 8.03 -11.31
C GLY A 123 -3.17 7.70 -12.54
N LEU A 124 -2.64 7.89 -13.74
CA LEU A 124 -3.34 7.54 -14.98
C LEU A 124 -3.63 6.04 -15.08
N LEU A 125 -2.72 5.18 -14.64
CA LEU A 125 -2.94 3.74 -14.62
C LEU A 125 -4.11 3.34 -13.72
N PHE A 126 -4.22 3.93 -12.54
CA PHE A 126 -5.36 3.70 -11.63
C PHE A 126 -6.70 4.15 -12.23
N VAL A 127 -6.70 5.14 -13.11
CA VAL A 127 -7.91 5.61 -13.81
C VAL A 127 -8.21 4.77 -15.06
N ILE A 128 -7.19 4.47 -15.87
CA ILE A 128 -7.36 3.81 -17.18
C ILE A 128 -7.72 2.32 -17.03
N ILE A 129 -7.08 1.59 -16.10
CA ILE A 129 -7.32 0.15 -15.95
C ILE A 129 -8.80 -0.19 -15.67
N PRO A 130 -9.52 0.50 -14.76
CA PRO A 130 -10.95 0.28 -14.55
C PRO A 130 -11.81 0.66 -15.76
N LEU A 131 -11.41 1.67 -16.55
CA LEU A 131 -12.16 2.12 -17.72
C LEU A 131 -12.13 1.15 -18.90
N VAL A 132 -11.13 0.26 -18.95
CA VAL A 132 -11.05 -0.76 -20.01
C VAL A 132 -12.07 -1.86 -19.75
N LYS A 133 -13.24 -1.77 -20.40
CA LYS A 133 -14.37 -2.70 -20.21
C LYS A 133 -14.18 -4.06 -20.90
N ASN A 134 -13.37 -4.15 -21.97
CA ASN A 134 -13.18 -5.37 -22.74
C ASN A 134 -12.18 -6.31 -22.03
N TYR A 135 -12.67 -7.41 -21.47
CA TYR A 135 -11.90 -8.39 -20.71
C TYR A 135 -10.62 -8.90 -21.43
N LYS A 136 -10.70 -9.17 -22.72
CA LYS A 136 -9.57 -9.69 -23.52
C LYS A 136 -8.44 -8.67 -23.64
N TYR A 137 -8.77 -7.40 -23.87
CA TYR A 137 -7.78 -6.32 -23.93
C TYR A 137 -7.31 -5.92 -22.53
N LYS A 138 -8.20 -5.89 -21.53
CA LYS A 138 -7.88 -5.58 -20.14
C LYS A 138 -6.73 -6.46 -19.64
N ASN A 139 -6.81 -7.79 -19.81
CA ASN A 139 -5.76 -8.71 -19.37
C ASN A 139 -4.41 -8.46 -20.05
N ARG A 140 -4.40 -8.23 -21.37
CA ARG A 140 -3.16 -7.97 -22.13
C ARG A 140 -2.54 -6.63 -21.72
N VAL A 141 -3.36 -5.58 -21.61
CA VAL A 141 -2.92 -4.25 -21.20
C VAL A 141 -2.37 -4.30 -19.78
N THR A 142 -3.09 -4.90 -18.83
CA THR A 142 -2.65 -5.01 -17.44
C THR A 142 -1.32 -5.78 -17.34
N LEU A 143 -1.18 -6.91 -18.03
CA LEU A 143 0.06 -7.69 -18.02
C LEU A 143 1.24 -6.89 -18.62
N SER A 144 1.02 -6.20 -19.75
CA SER A 144 2.05 -5.35 -20.36
C SER A 144 2.45 -4.22 -19.42
N LEU A 145 1.49 -3.60 -18.75
CA LEU A 145 1.76 -2.51 -17.81
C LEU A 145 2.51 -3.00 -16.57
N ILE A 146 2.18 -4.15 -16.01
CA ILE A 146 2.92 -4.73 -14.86
C ILE A 146 4.40 -4.95 -15.19
N ILE A 147 4.74 -5.29 -16.44
CA ILE A 147 6.11 -5.55 -16.86
C ILE A 147 6.81 -4.25 -17.31
N LEU A 148 6.19 -3.49 -18.21
CA LEU A 148 6.81 -2.32 -18.85
C LEU A 148 6.88 -1.10 -17.92
N TYR A 149 5.86 -0.89 -17.11
CA TYR A 149 5.79 0.29 -16.24
C TYR A 149 6.93 0.36 -15.22
N PRO A 150 7.29 -0.71 -14.46
CA PRO A 150 8.44 -0.67 -13.56
C PRO A 150 9.76 -0.40 -14.28
N LEU A 151 9.94 -0.96 -15.48
CA LEU A 151 11.15 -0.76 -16.28
C LEU A 151 11.26 0.70 -16.75
N ILE A 152 10.17 1.26 -17.29
CA ILE A 152 10.12 2.67 -17.72
C ILE A 152 10.34 3.59 -16.52
N SER A 153 9.70 3.32 -15.39
CA SER A 153 9.85 4.10 -14.17
C SER A 153 11.29 4.07 -13.65
N TYR A 154 11.93 2.90 -13.67
CA TYR A 154 13.33 2.77 -13.27
C TYR A 154 14.27 3.59 -14.20
N VAL A 155 14.12 3.46 -15.53
CA VAL A 155 14.93 4.22 -16.49
C VAL A 155 14.73 5.71 -16.34
N LEU A 156 13.50 6.16 -16.11
CA LEU A 156 13.20 7.58 -15.89
C LEU A 156 13.86 8.10 -14.60
N ILE A 157 13.69 7.39 -13.48
CA ILE A 157 14.16 7.86 -12.17
C ILE A 157 15.67 7.73 -12.03
N ALA A 158 16.25 6.59 -12.40
CA ALA A 158 17.69 6.35 -12.29
C ALA A 158 18.49 7.10 -13.38
N GLY A 159 17.89 7.28 -14.55
CA GLY A 159 18.62 7.84 -15.70
C GLY A 159 19.69 6.88 -16.21
N GLY A 160 20.72 7.43 -16.85
CA GLY A 160 21.79 6.65 -17.49
C GLY A 160 21.47 6.27 -18.91
N PHE A 161 22.05 5.16 -19.39
CA PHE A 161 21.90 4.60 -20.74
C PHE A 161 22.26 5.59 -21.88
N GLY A 162 23.01 6.67 -21.57
CA GLY A 162 23.39 7.70 -22.54
C GLY A 162 22.26 8.67 -22.94
N ILE A 163 21.05 8.54 -22.35
CA ILE A 163 19.87 9.36 -22.68
C ILE A 163 19.63 10.43 -21.60
N LEU A 164 19.73 10.04 -20.34
CA LEU A 164 19.42 10.89 -19.19
C LEU A 164 20.61 10.94 -18.24
N ALA A 165 20.82 12.08 -17.56
CA ALA A 165 21.83 12.17 -16.52
C ALA A 165 21.56 11.13 -15.42
N PRO A 166 22.55 10.34 -14.98
CA PRO A 166 22.34 9.34 -13.93
C PRO A 166 22.10 10.03 -12.58
N VAL A 167 21.10 9.56 -11.86
CA VAL A 167 20.79 9.99 -10.48
C VAL A 167 20.99 8.78 -9.56
N PRO A 168 22.02 8.80 -8.71
CA PRO A 168 22.33 7.68 -7.84
C PRO A 168 21.23 7.47 -6.79
N THR A 169 21.04 6.22 -6.37
CA THR A 169 19.95 5.80 -5.50
C THR A 169 20.04 6.33 -4.07
N ASP A 170 21.19 6.78 -3.61
CA ASP A 170 21.41 7.45 -2.33
C ASP A 170 20.77 8.86 -2.28
N GLN A 171 20.46 9.43 -3.44
CA GLN A 171 19.72 10.69 -3.55
C GLN A 171 18.18 10.48 -3.58
N TRP A 172 17.72 9.24 -3.67
CA TRP A 172 16.28 8.96 -3.66
C TRP A 172 15.77 8.97 -2.23
N GLY A 173 14.66 9.64 -1.99
CA GLY A 173 14.09 9.73 -0.65
C GLY A 173 12.63 10.16 -0.64
N GLY A 174 12.10 10.39 0.55
CA GLY A 174 10.74 10.84 0.75
C GLY A 174 9.70 9.87 0.20
N LEU A 175 8.58 10.41 -0.25
CA LEU A 175 7.48 9.65 -0.85
C LEU A 175 7.91 8.84 -2.07
N LEU A 176 8.83 9.39 -2.89
CA LEU A 176 9.38 8.69 -4.05
C LEU A 176 9.98 7.34 -3.64
N LEU A 177 10.84 7.33 -2.64
CA LEU A 177 11.48 6.10 -2.15
C LEU A 177 10.47 5.15 -1.50
N THR A 178 9.53 5.66 -0.71
CA THR A 178 8.44 4.88 -0.10
C THR A 178 7.64 4.14 -1.16
N LEU A 179 7.24 4.82 -2.23
CA LEU A 179 6.46 4.23 -3.33
C LEU A 179 7.27 3.21 -4.14
N ILE A 180 8.56 3.45 -4.36
CA ILE A 180 9.45 2.50 -5.06
C ILE A 180 9.58 1.21 -4.24
N ILE A 181 9.89 1.33 -2.96
CA ILE A 181 10.06 0.15 -2.09
C ILE A 181 8.76 -0.65 -2.01
N ALA A 182 7.62 0.01 -1.79
CA ALA A 182 6.33 -0.65 -1.72
C ALA A 182 5.96 -1.34 -3.04
N SER A 183 6.04 -0.61 -4.17
CA SER A 183 5.61 -1.15 -5.47
C SER A 183 6.50 -2.29 -5.94
N VAL A 184 7.83 -2.12 -5.89
CA VAL A 184 8.78 -3.17 -6.28
C VAL A 184 8.67 -4.37 -5.33
N GLY A 185 8.58 -4.10 -4.01
CA GLY A 185 8.40 -5.14 -3.01
C GLY A 185 7.16 -5.99 -3.27
N ILE A 186 6.01 -5.39 -3.59
CA ILE A 186 4.76 -6.10 -3.89
C ILE A 186 4.86 -6.86 -5.23
N ILE A 187 5.29 -6.17 -6.30
CA ILE A 187 5.30 -6.74 -7.66
C ILE A 187 6.26 -7.94 -7.75
N VAL A 188 7.45 -7.84 -7.15
CA VAL A 188 8.45 -8.92 -7.21
C VAL A 188 8.10 -10.08 -6.27
N SER A 189 7.58 -9.78 -5.08
CA SER A 189 7.24 -10.81 -4.10
C SER A 189 6.04 -11.65 -4.48
N PHE A 190 5.08 -11.11 -5.22
CA PHE A 190 3.84 -11.81 -5.55
C PHE A 190 4.08 -13.09 -6.38
N PRO A 191 4.78 -13.07 -7.53
CA PRO A 191 5.06 -14.29 -8.28
C PRO A 191 5.91 -15.30 -7.49
N ILE A 192 6.87 -14.83 -6.70
CA ILE A 192 7.68 -15.69 -5.84
C ILE A 192 6.80 -16.35 -4.78
N GLY A 193 5.90 -15.61 -4.16
CA GLY A 193 4.94 -16.13 -3.18
C GLY A 193 4.01 -17.18 -3.76
N VAL A 194 3.50 -16.96 -4.98
CA VAL A 194 2.69 -17.97 -5.69
C VAL A 194 3.48 -19.27 -5.94
N LEU A 195 4.73 -19.15 -6.41
CA LEU A 195 5.59 -20.31 -6.64
C LEU A 195 5.89 -21.07 -5.34
N LEU A 196 6.17 -20.37 -4.24
CA LEU A 196 6.39 -20.98 -2.94
C LEU A 196 5.12 -21.67 -2.41
N ALA A 197 3.94 -21.09 -2.59
CA ALA A 197 2.67 -21.71 -2.20
C ALA A 197 2.39 -23.00 -2.96
N LEU A 198 2.60 -22.99 -4.27
CA LEU A 198 2.50 -24.20 -5.11
C LEU A 198 3.58 -25.22 -4.75
N GLY A 199 4.81 -24.79 -4.49
CA GLY A 199 5.91 -25.64 -4.04
C GLY A 199 5.59 -26.36 -2.72
N ARG A 200 4.96 -25.67 -1.75
CA ARG A 200 4.53 -26.25 -0.47
C ARG A 200 3.45 -27.34 -0.66
N GLN A 201 2.63 -27.25 -1.70
CA GLN A 201 1.62 -28.26 -2.05
C GLN A 201 2.14 -29.37 -2.99
N SER A 202 3.37 -29.23 -3.49
CA SER A 202 3.95 -30.17 -4.44
C SER A 202 4.12 -31.59 -3.85
N ASN A 203 3.95 -32.59 -4.69
CA ASN A 203 4.25 -33.99 -4.38
C ASN A 203 5.77 -34.27 -4.35
N LEU A 204 6.59 -33.37 -4.89
CA LEU A 204 8.05 -33.48 -4.90
C LEU A 204 8.61 -33.11 -3.52
N ARG A 205 9.12 -34.09 -2.78
CA ARG A 205 9.55 -33.94 -1.39
C ARG A 205 10.55 -32.82 -1.17
N ILE A 206 11.52 -32.66 -2.07
CA ILE A 206 12.57 -31.64 -1.95
C ILE A 206 11.98 -30.23 -2.13
N ILE A 207 11.14 -30.02 -3.14
CA ILE A 207 10.49 -28.73 -3.41
C ILE A 207 9.58 -28.34 -2.25
N LYS A 208 8.79 -29.31 -1.77
CA LYS A 208 7.92 -29.09 -0.60
C LYS A 208 8.72 -28.73 0.63
N LEU A 209 9.79 -29.46 0.92
CA LEU A 209 10.64 -29.20 2.09
C LEU A 209 11.26 -27.80 2.01
N PHE A 210 11.89 -27.47 0.88
CA PHE A 210 12.52 -26.17 0.67
C PHE A 210 11.50 -25.02 0.82
N SER A 211 10.37 -25.12 0.13
CA SER A 211 9.32 -24.07 0.22
C SER A 211 8.79 -23.93 1.63
N THR A 212 8.56 -25.03 2.34
CA THR A 212 8.07 -24.99 3.72
C THR A 212 9.10 -24.35 4.66
N LEU A 213 10.36 -24.79 4.60
CA LEU A 213 11.43 -24.26 5.45
C LEU A 213 11.65 -22.76 5.17
N PHE A 214 11.67 -22.35 3.91
CA PHE A 214 11.83 -20.96 3.52
C PHE A 214 10.70 -20.09 4.09
N ILE A 215 9.45 -20.49 3.89
CA ILE A 215 8.28 -19.74 4.37
C ILE A 215 8.30 -19.61 5.89
N GLU A 216 8.48 -20.72 6.61
CA GLU A 216 8.47 -20.70 8.07
C GLU A 216 9.66 -19.92 8.65
N PHE A 217 10.85 -20.07 8.08
CA PHE A 217 12.05 -19.35 8.53
C PHE A 217 11.90 -17.85 8.33
N ILE A 218 11.53 -17.40 7.14
CA ILE A 218 11.40 -15.96 6.83
C ILE A 218 10.30 -15.32 7.67
N ARG A 219 9.18 -16.00 7.90
CA ARG A 219 8.08 -15.50 8.73
C ARG A 219 8.39 -15.50 10.24
N ALA A 220 9.34 -16.30 10.68
CA ALA A 220 9.78 -16.33 12.07
C ALA A 220 10.74 -15.18 12.41
N VAL A 221 11.35 -14.55 11.41
CA VAL A 221 12.35 -13.48 11.60
C VAL A 221 11.70 -12.11 11.34
N PRO A 222 11.91 -11.10 12.23
CA PRO A 222 11.43 -9.74 11.97
C PRO A 222 12.03 -9.14 10.70
N LEU A 223 11.24 -8.34 9.95
CA LEU A 223 11.72 -7.67 8.73
C LEU A 223 12.99 -6.83 8.98
N ILE A 224 13.04 -6.15 10.11
CA ILE A 224 14.20 -5.34 10.50
C ILE A 224 15.50 -6.14 10.49
N THR A 225 15.47 -7.38 10.99
CA THR A 225 16.63 -8.28 11.00
C THR A 225 17.06 -8.66 9.58
N ILE A 226 16.08 -8.92 8.70
CA ILE A 226 16.34 -9.22 7.27
C ILE A 226 16.98 -8.02 6.57
N LEU A 227 16.50 -6.79 6.85
CA LEU A 227 17.09 -5.56 6.31
C LEU A 227 18.54 -5.38 6.79
N PHE A 228 18.82 -5.64 8.05
CA PHE A 228 20.20 -5.62 8.58
C PHE A 228 21.07 -6.66 7.89
N MET A 229 20.60 -7.90 7.79
CA MET A 229 21.33 -8.97 7.11
C MET A 229 21.64 -8.62 5.66
N ALA A 230 20.63 -8.11 4.91
CA ALA A 230 20.81 -7.73 3.52
C ALA A 230 21.77 -6.53 3.36
N SER A 231 21.73 -5.54 4.27
CA SER A 231 22.47 -4.29 4.10
C SER A 231 23.87 -4.33 4.67
N PHE A 232 24.09 -5.00 5.79
CA PHE A 232 25.38 -4.98 6.52
C PHE A 232 26.11 -6.33 6.49
N VAL A 233 25.38 -7.44 6.62
CA VAL A 233 26.02 -8.76 6.70
C VAL A 233 26.33 -9.32 5.31
N LEU A 234 25.40 -9.22 4.35
CA LEU A 234 25.63 -9.72 3.00
C LEU A 234 26.90 -9.15 2.32
N PRO A 235 27.22 -7.85 2.41
CA PRO A 235 28.46 -7.31 1.84
C PRO A 235 29.73 -7.93 2.37
N LEU A 236 29.75 -8.45 3.60
CA LEU A 236 30.93 -9.10 4.18
C LEU A 236 31.30 -10.41 3.49
N PHE A 237 30.36 -11.03 2.80
CA PHE A 237 30.55 -12.26 2.02
C PHE A 237 30.83 -12.02 0.54
N LEU A 238 30.79 -10.76 0.08
CA LEU A 238 31.08 -10.38 -1.28
C LEU A 238 32.55 -9.96 -1.41
N GLU A 239 33.15 -10.19 -2.57
CA GLU A 239 34.50 -9.73 -2.84
C GLU A 239 34.59 -8.20 -2.75
N SER A 240 35.67 -7.70 -2.16
CA SER A 240 35.95 -6.28 -1.99
C SER A 240 35.95 -5.58 -3.35
N GLY A 241 35.03 -4.64 -3.54
CA GLY A 241 34.86 -3.88 -4.78
C GLY A 241 33.59 -4.18 -5.57
N ASN A 242 32.89 -5.30 -5.31
CA ASN A 242 31.63 -5.70 -5.92
C ASN A 242 30.46 -5.48 -4.94
N TYR A 243 30.19 -4.22 -4.59
CA TYR A 243 29.05 -3.93 -3.71
C TYR A 243 27.80 -3.70 -4.52
N PHE A 244 26.79 -4.55 -4.31
CA PHE A 244 25.46 -4.24 -4.78
C PHE A 244 24.96 -2.95 -4.12
N ASP A 245 24.24 -2.15 -4.90
CA ASP A 245 23.56 -0.95 -4.42
C ASP A 245 22.76 -1.21 -3.13
N LYS A 246 22.78 -0.28 -2.19
CA LYS A 246 22.10 -0.41 -0.88
C LYS A 246 20.59 -0.61 -1.04
N LEU A 247 19.97 0.16 -1.93
CA LEU A 247 18.54 0.07 -2.21
C LEU A 247 18.20 -1.29 -2.82
N LEU A 248 19.00 -1.79 -3.76
CA LEU A 248 18.79 -3.11 -4.36
C LEU A 248 18.85 -4.23 -3.31
N ARG A 249 19.79 -4.17 -2.39
CA ARG A 249 19.89 -5.15 -1.28
C ARG A 249 18.64 -5.12 -0.39
N ALA A 250 18.17 -3.91 -0.04
CA ALA A 250 16.93 -3.73 0.72
C ALA A 250 15.73 -4.29 -0.04
N LEU A 251 15.61 -3.99 -1.33
CA LEU A 251 14.50 -4.48 -2.17
C LEU A 251 14.48 -6.01 -2.26
N ILE A 252 15.65 -6.66 -2.38
CA ILE A 252 15.74 -8.14 -2.37
C ILE A 252 15.26 -8.69 -1.02
N GLY A 253 15.75 -8.12 0.09
CA GLY A 253 15.33 -8.55 1.44
C GLY A 253 13.83 -8.41 1.66
N ILE A 254 13.26 -7.26 1.29
CA ILE A 254 11.82 -6.97 1.38
C ILE A 254 11.02 -7.90 0.49
N ALA A 255 11.46 -8.12 -0.77
CA ALA A 255 10.74 -8.99 -1.69
C ALA A 255 10.70 -10.45 -1.21
N LEU A 256 11.79 -10.96 -0.67
CA LEU A 256 11.84 -12.32 -0.11
C LEU A 256 10.98 -12.44 1.15
N PHE A 257 11.01 -11.43 2.03
CA PHE A 257 10.16 -11.36 3.20
C PHE A 257 8.69 -11.39 2.81
N GLN A 258 8.27 -10.47 1.96
CA GLN A 258 6.88 -10.35 1.54
C GLN A 258 6.41 -11.58 0.75
N ALA A 259 7.29 -12.22 -0.03
CA ALA A 259 6.98 -13.46 -0.75
C ALA A 259 6.56 -14.60 0.18
N ALA A 260 7.18 -14.71 1.36
CA ALA A 260 6.79 -15.72 2.36
C ALA A 260 5.36 -15.45 2.92
N TYR A 261 4.99 -14.19 3.11
CA TYR A 261 3.63 -13.82 3.51
C TYR A 261 2.62 -14.06 2.39
N PHE A 262 2.92 -13.67 1.17
CA PHE A 262 2.05 -13.97 0.03
C PHE A 262 1.89 -15.47 -0.21
N ALA A 263 2.95 -16.26 0.00
CA ALA A 263 2.86 -17.71 -0.11
C ALA A 263 1.82 -18.29 0.85
N GLU A 264 1.76 -17.79 2.07
CA GLU A 264 0.77 -18.24 3.06
C GLU A 264 -0.64 -17.78 2.72
N VAL A 265 -0.80 -16.54 2.25
CA VAL A 265 -2.08 -16.01 1.77
C VAL A 265 -2.61 -16.84 0.60
N VAL A 266 -1.78 -17.10 -0.41
CA VAL A 266 -2.15 -17.91 -1.57
C VAL A 266 -2.43 -19.36 -1.18
N ARG A 267 -1.65 -19.93 -0.24
CA ARG A 267 -1.92 -21.27 0.30
C ARG A 267 -3.31 -21.36 0.93
N GLY A 268 -3.72 -20.33 1.68
CA GLY A 268 -5.09 -20.23 2.23
C GLY A 268 -6.15 -20.28 1.13
N GLY A 269 -5.97 -19.52 0.05
CA GLY A 269 -6.85 -19.56 -1.12
C GLY A 269 -6.88 -20.92 -1.82
N LEU A 270 -5.73 -21.56 -2.00
CA LEU A 270 -5.65 -22.91 -2.59
C LEU A 270 -6.38 -23.96 -1.76
N GLN A 271 -6.34 -23.83 -0.42
CA GLN A 271 -7.05 -24.74 0.49
C GLN A 271 -8.57 -24.53 0.48
N ALA A 272 -9.04 -23.35 0.12
CA ALA A 272 -10.46 -23.02 0.03
C ALA A 272 -11.13 -23.59 -1.23
N ILE A 273 -10.36 -24.07 -2.23
CA ILE A 273 -10.90 -24.65 -3.46
C ILE A 273 -11.49 -26.03 -3.17
N PRO A 274 -12.78 -26.29 -3.55
CA PRO A 274 -13.43 -27.58 -3.37
C PRO A 274 -12.67 -28.70 -4.10
N ARG A 275 -12.58 -29.89 -3.49
CA ARG A 275 -11.90 -31.07 -4.10
C ARG A 275 -12.45 -31.44 -5.47
N GLY A 276 -13.76 -31.27 -5.69
CA GLY A 276 -14.39 -31.54 -6.99
C GLY A 276 -13.80 -30.73 -8.16
N GLN A 277 -13.20 -29.56 -7.91
CA GLN A 277 -12.50 -28.80 -8.97
C GLN A 277 -11.22 -29.50 -9.41
N TYR A 278 -10.49 -30.11 -8.47
CA TYR A 278 -9.30 -30.92 -8.77
C TYR A 278 -9.67 -32.21 -9.50
N GLU A 279 -10.71 -32.91 -9.02
CA GLU A 279 -11.19 -34.17 -9.61
C GLU A 279 -11.76 -33.95 -11.02
N ALA A 280 -12.53 -32.90 -11.25
CA ALA A 280 -13.04 -32.54 -12.57
C ALA A 280 -11.91 -32.22 -13.56
N ALA A 281 -10.87 -31.50 -13.13
CA ALA A 281 -9.72 -31.19 -13.94
C ALA A 281 -8.92 -32.46 -14.31
N ASP A 282 -8.80 -33.42 -13.38
CA ASP A 282 -8.15 -34.71 -13.63
C ASP A 282 -9.00 -35.58 -14.57
N ALA A 283 -10.33 -35.56 -14.45
CA ALA A 283 -11.24 -36.32 -15.30
C ALA A 283 -11.19 -35.91 -16.79
N ILE A 284 -10.92 -34.62 -17.09
CA ILE A 284 -10.73 -34.15 -18.46
C ILE A 284 -9.26 -34.27 -18.96
N GLY A 285 -8.39 -34.92 -18.20
CA GLY A 285 -7.04 -35.26 -18.58
C GLY A 285 -6.02 -34.11 -18.58
N LEU A 286 -6.27 -33.05 -17.78
CA LEU A 286 -5.33 -31.95 -17.65
C LEU A 286 -4.06 -32.37 -16.90
N SER A 287 -2.90 -31.96 -17.42
CA SER A 287 -1.64 -32.10 -16.70
C SER A 287 -1.63 -31.31 -15.39
N TYR A 288 -0.75 -31.66 -14.46
CA TYR A 288 -0.59 -30.93 -13.20
C TYR A 288 -0.43 -29.41 -13.39
N PHE A 289 0.38 -29.01 -14.37
CA PHE A 289 0.60 -27.59 -14.68
C PHE A 289 -0.67 -26.93 -15.24
N GLN A 290 -1.33 -27.55 -16.21
CA GLN A 290 -2.57 -27.01 -16.79
C GLN A 290 -3.69 -26.91 -15.75
N LYS A 291 -3.88 -27.94 -14.92
CA LYS A 291 -4.84 -27.93 -13.82
C LYS A 291 -4.61 -26.75 -12.87
N ASN A 292 -3.37 -26.58 -12.41
CA ASN A 292 -3.06 -25.49 -11.47
C ASN A 292 -3.16 -24.11 -12.11
N VAL A 293 -2.58 -23.90 -13.30
CA VAL A 293 -2.50 -22.58 -13.93
C VAL A 293 -3.84 -22.12 -14.50
N LEU A 294 -4.62 -23.03 -15.11
CA LEU A 294 -5.85 -22.65 -15.84
C LEU A 294 -7.11 -22.70 -14.95
N ILE A 295 -7.15 -23.56 -13.93
CA ILE A 295 -8.37 -23.80 -13.13
C ILE A 295 -8.20 -23.38 -11.67
N ILE A 296 -7.22 -23.94 -10.97
CA ILE A 296 -7.11 -23.85 -9.52
C ILE A 296 -6.58 -22.46 -9.10
N LEU A 297 -5.43 -22.06 -9.66
CA LEU A 297 -4.76 -20.82 -9.26
C LEU A 297 -5.62 -19.57 -9.51
N PRO A 298 -6.32 -19.38 -10.65
CA PRO A 298 -7.18 -18.22 -10.84
C PRO A 298 -8.29 -18.11 -9.79
N GLN A 299 -8.91 -19.24 -9.42
CA GLN A 299 -9.94 -19.27 -8.38
C GLN A 299 -9.35 -19.00 -6.99
N ALA A 300 -8.21 -19.63 -6.67
CA ALA A 300 -7.52 -19.43 -5.40
C ALA A 300 -7.07 -17.98 -5.21
N LEU A 301 -6.51 -17.37 -6.26
CA LEU A 301 -6.11 -15.96 -6.22
C LEU A 301 -7.32 -15.04 -6.00
N LYS A 302 -8.45 -15.30 -6.67
CA LYS A 302 -9.68 -14.53 -6.48
C LYS A 302 -10.15 -14.57 -5.02
N ILE A 303 -10.15 -15.75 -4.39
CA ILE A 303 -10.49 -15.91 -2.97
C ILE A 303 -9.46 -15.20 -2.07
N SER A 304 -8.20 -15.13 -2.49
CA SER A 304 -7.11 -14.55 -1.71
C SER A 304 -6.99 -13.03 -1.84
N ILE A 305 -7.67 -12.38 -2.79
CA ILE A 305 -7.54 -10.92 -3.05
C ILE A 305 -7.64 -10.09 -1.76
N PRO A 306 -8.64 -10.27 -0.85
CA PRO A 306 -8.72 -9.48 0.38
C PRO A 306 -7.44 -9.53 1.21
N ASN A 307 -6.91 -10.72 1.38
CA ASN A 307 -5.71 -10.96 2.18
C ASN A 307 -4.43 -10.49 1.46
N ILE A 308 -4.39 -10.55 0.12
CA ILE A 308 -3.30 -10.00 -0.70
C ILE A 308 -3.24 -8.49 -0.52
N VAL A 309 -4.37 -7.79 -0.60
CA VAL A 309 -4.45 -6.34 -0.40
C VAL A 309 -4.07 -5.99 1.05
N GLY A 310 -4.59 -6.70 2.04
CA GLY A 310 -4.22 -6.50 3.44
C GLY A 310 -2.72 -6.66 3.69
N SER A 311 -2.10 -7.69 3.12
CA SER A 311 -0.65 -7.93 3.20
C SER A 311 0.16 -6.86 2.46
N SER A 312 -0.34 -6.34 1.32
CA SER A 312 0.28 -5.24 0.59
C SER A 312 0.23 -3.92 1.38
N ILE A 313 -0.88 -3.64 2.06
CA ILE A 313 -1.03 -2.49 2.96
C ILE A 313 -0.05 -2.60 4.14
N SER A 314 0.15 -3.80 4.68
CA SER A 314 1.14 -4.03 5.75
C SER A 314 2.55 -3.72 5.25
N LEU A 315 2.95 -4.24 4.08
CA LEU A 315 4.26 -3.94 3.50
C LEU A 315 4.45 -2.44 3.26
N PHE A 316 3.42 -1.73 2.79
CA PHE A 316 3.50 -0.29 2.59
C PHE A 316 3.84 0.46 3.89
N LYS A 317 3.29 0.02 5.03
CA LYS A 317 3.64 0.57 6.35
C LYS A 317 5.07 0.19 6.76
N ASP A 318 5.49 -1.02 6.46
CA ASP A 318 6.81 -1.57 6.82
C ASP A 318 7.95 -0.92 6.02
N THR A 319 7.66 -0.16 4.95
CA THR A 319 8.68 0.63 4.24
C THR A 319 9.40 1.62 5.16
N THR A 320 8.77 2.08 6.23
CA THR A 320 9.37 3.00 7.21
C THR A 320 10.55 2.40 7.97
N LEU A 321 10.68 1.07 8.00
CA LEU A 321 11.80 0.38 8.66
C LEU A 321 13.14 0.55 7.93
N VAL A 322 13.12 1.01 6.66
CA VAL A 322 14.36 1.20 5.88
C VAL A 322 15.23 2.34 6.40
N LEU A 323 14.69 3.22 7.24
CA LEU A 323 15.46 4.23 7.97
C LEU A 323 16.66 3.61 8.71
N ILE A 324 16.46 2.44 9.30
CA ILE A 324 17.48 1.76 10.11
C ILE A 324 18.74 1.41 9.32
N ILE A 325 18.59 1.18 8.03
CA ILE A 325 19.72 0.93 7.12
C ILE A 325 20.19 2.20 6.40
N GLY A 326 19.68 3.37 6.81
CA GLY A 326 20.06 4.67 6.25
C GLY A 326 19.50 4.91 4.85
N LEU A 327 18.27 4.46 4.58
CA LEU A 327 17.45 4.90 3.46
C LEU A 327 16.36 5.82 4.00
N PHE A 328 16.24 7.00 3.42
CA PHE A 328 15.38 8.06 3.94
C PHE A 328 14.02 8.05 3.22
N ASP A 329 13.11 7.23 3.71
CA ASP A 329 11.70 7.23 3.29
C ASP A 329 10.98 8.51 3.75
N MET A 330 9.66 8.60 3.50
CA MET A 330 8.89 9.79 3.84
C MET A 330 8.86 10.07 5.35
N LEU A 331 8.79 9.03 6.20
CA LEU A 331 8.80 9.17 7.65
C LEU A 331 10.20 9.56 8.16
N ALA A 332 11.23 8.98 7.57
CA ALA A 332 12.61 9.30 7.91
C ALA A 332 12.97 10.75 7.62
N MET A 333 12.34 11.36 6.59
CA MET A 333 12.50 12.78 6.28
C MET A 333 11.98 13.69 7.39
N VAL A 334 10.97 13.28 8.17
CA VAL A 334 10.53 14.05 9.35
C VAL A 334 11.66 14.16 10.36
N ASN A 335 12.28 13.03 10.72
CA ASN A 335 13.39 13.02 11.67
C ASN A 335 14.60 13.83 11.20
N LEU A 336 14.82 13.87 9.88
CA LEU A 336 15.91 14.66 9.31
C LEU A 336 15.61 16.17 9.34
N THR A 337 14.39 16.56 8.94
CA THR A 337 13.99 17.98 8.85
C THR A 337 13.72 18.59 10.23
N SER A 338 13.39 17.80 11.23
CA SER A 338 13.19 18.27 12.61
C SER A 338 14.48 18.80 13.28
N ASN A 339 15.65 18.38 12.77
CA ASN A 339 16.94 18.86 13.23
C ASN A 339 17.38 20.17 12.55
N ASP A 340 16.56 20.76 11.67
CA ASP A 340 16.85 22.04 11.05
C ASP A 340 16.80 23.15 12.11
N PRO A 341 17.90 23.90 12.34
CA PRO A 341 17.94 24.98 13.34
C PRO A 341 16.88 26.05 13.14
N TYR A 342 16.43 26.26 11.90
CA TYR A 342 15.38 27.26 11.59
C TYR A 342 13.97 26.77 11.95
N TRP A 343 13.77 25.47 12.17
CA TRP A 343 12.46 24.85 12.40
C TRP A 343 12.44 23.90 13.60
N LEU A 344 13.27 24.17 14.61
CA LEU A 344 13.32 23.35 15.82
C LEU A 344 11.96 23.27 16.51
N GLY A 345 11.57 22.06 16.91
CA GLY A 345 10.33 21.79 17.65
C GLY A 345 9.10 21.64 16.76
N ARG A 346 9.24 21.55 15.43
CA ARG A 346 8.14 21.37 14.46
C ARG A 346 7.97 19.92 13.99
N GLU A 347 8.49 18.97 14.74
CA GLU A 347 8.33 17.53 14.48
C GLU A 347 6.84 17.09 14.42
N PRO A 348 5.95 17.56 15.34
CA PRO A 348 4.55 17.13 15.30
C PRO A 348 3.85 17.44 14.00
N GLU A 349 4.10 18.60 13.38
CA GLU A 349 3.54 18.98 12.09
C GLU A 349 4.00 18.01 10.99
N GLY A 350 5.29 17.64 10.99
CA GLY A 350 5.86 16.68 10.07
C GLY A 350 5.20 15.29 10.20
N PHE A 351 5.06 14.78 11.42
CA PHE A 351 4.42 13.49 11.67
C PHE A 351 2.94 13.49 11.26
N VAL A 352 2.20 14.55 11.58
CA VAL A 352 0.79 14.67 11.18
C VAL A 352 0.66 14.70 9.67
N PHE A 353 1.48 15.51 8.98
CA PHE A 353 1.47 15.58 7.53
C PHE A 353 1.75 14.22 6.88
N VAL A 354 2.84 13.55 7.27
CA VAL A 354 3.20 12.24 6.74
C VAL A 354 2.11 11.21 7.02
N THR A 355 1.55 11.22 8.24
CA THR A 355 0.45 10.32 8.59
C THR A 355 -0.78 10.54 7.71
N MET A 356 -1.15 11.80 7.43
CA MET A 356 -2.26 12.12 6.53
C MET A 356 -2.02 11.65 5.11
N VAL A 357 -0.81 11.87 4.57
CA VAL A 357 -0.46 11.42 3.21
C VAL A 357 -0.48 9.89 3.12
N MET A 358 0.15 9.20 4.07
CA MET A 358 0.15 7.73 4.13
C MET A 358 -1.26 7.18 4.27
N TRP A 359 -2.08 7.78 5.15
CA TRP A 359 -3.48 7.40 5.32
C TRP A 359 -4.29 7.59 4.04
N ALA A 360 -4.12 8.70 3.34
CA ALA A 360 -4.84 8.98 2.09
C ALA A 360 -4.48 7.95 1.00
N ILE A 361 -3.21 7.58 0.86
CA ILE A 361 -2.75 6.56 -0.10
C ILE A 361 -3.35 5.19 0.25
N LEU A 362 -3.23 4.76 1.51
CA LEU A 362 -3.73 3.46 1.96
C LEU A 362 -5.26 3.37 1.89
N TYR A 363 -5.95 4.46 2.23
CA TYR A 363 -7.41 4.56 2.12
C TYR A 363 -7.87 4.44 0.65
N THR A 364 -7.16 5.10 -0.27
CA THR A 364 -7.43 4.99 -1.72
C THR A 364 -7.25 3.56 -2.22
N ILE A 365 -6.18 2.86 -1.82
CA ILE A 365 -5.96 1.45 -2.15
C ILE A 365 -7.10 0.57 -1.61
N CYS A 366 -7.54 0.84 -0.38
CA CYS A 366 -8.63 0.10 0.26
C CYS A 366 -9.97 0.34 -0.46
N LEU A 367 -10.27 1.59 -0.84
CA LEU A 367 -11.50 1.94 -1.57
C LEU A 367 -11.57 1.29 -2.95
N LEU A 368 -10.48 1.33 -3.71
CA LEU A 368 -10.41 0.68 -5.03
C LEU A 368 -10.72 -0.81 -4.93
N TYR A 369 -10.17 -1.46 -3.91
CA TYR A 369 -10.44 -2.87 -3.66
C TYR A 369 -11.90 -3.14 -3.29
N THR A 370 -12.50 -2.34 -2.40
CA THR A 370 -13.90 -2.53 -1.96
C THR A 370 -14.90 -2.25 -3.08
N SER A 371 -14.60 -1.30 -3.97
CA SER A 371 -15.42 -1.01 -5.17
C SER A 371 -15.45 -2.21 -6.13
N ASP A 372 -14.27 -2.77 -6.47
CA ASP A 372 -14.20 -3.94 -7.36
C ASP A 372 -14.92 -5.17 -6.76
N ALA A 373 -14.81 -5.38 -5.44
CA ALA A 373 -15.50 -6.46 -4.74
C ALA A 373 -17.03 -6.28 -4.72
N ALA A 374 -17.52 -5.04 -4.63
CA ALA A 374 -18.95 -4.74 -4.67
C ALA A 374 -19.54 -4.95 -6.07
N ASP A 375 -18.82 -4.57 -7.12
CA ASP A 375 -19.24 -4.77 -8.52
C ASP A 375 -19.28 -6.25 -8.91
N GLU A 376 -18.37 -7.07 -8.39
CA GLU A 376 -18.43 -8.53 -8.57
C GLU A 376 -19.60 -9.18 -7.81
N GLY A 377 -19.95 -8.68 -6.62
CA GLY A 377 -21.07 -9.17 -5.81
C GLY A 377 -22.45 -8.92 -6.46
N LEU A 378 -22.59 -7.86 -7.26
CA LEU A 378 -23.80 -7.54 -7.98
C LEU A 378 -23.97 -8.37 -9.28
N GLY A 379 -22.94 -9.06 -9.75
CA GLY A 379 -22.96 -9.85 -10.98
C GLY A 379 -23.43 -11.30 -10.84
N VAL A 380 -23.73 -11.78 -9.63
CA VAL A 380 -24.17 -13.17 -9.37
C VAL A 380 -25.31 -13.19 -8.37
N ASP A 381 -26.44 -13.78 -8.73
CA ASP A 381 -27.52 -14.02 -7.79
C ASP A 381 -27.16 -15.15 -6.80
N LEU A 382 -27.88 -15.24 -5.67
CA LEU A 382 -27.71 -16.27 -4.64
C LEU A 382 -27.89 -17.71 -5.15
N GLY A 383 -28.34 -17.91 -6.38
CA GLY A 383 -28.46 -19.20 -7.05
C GLY A 383 -27.38 -19.51 -8.07
N GLY A 384 -26.35 -18.66 -8.19
CA GLY A 384 -25.21 -18.86 -9.09
C GLY A 384 -25.52 -18.59 -10.57
N ARG A 385 -26.64 -17.91 -10.88
CA ARG A 385 -26.97 -17.47 -12.23
C ARG A 385 -26.42 -16.06 -12.47
N ARG A 386 -25.84 -15.85 -13.65
CA ARG A 386 -25.51 -14.49 -14.10
C ARG A 386 -26.81 -13.73 -14.37
N ILE A 387 -26.93 -12.55 -13.81
CA ILE A 387 -27.98 -11.58 -14.15
C ILE A 387 -27.58 -10.87 -15.44
#